data_06037f0ba928be65edb079a1a71da33d
#
_entry.id   06037f0ba928be65edb079a1a71da33d
#
_cell.length_a   1.000
_cell.length_b   1.000
_cell.length_c   1.000
_cell.angle_alpha   90.00
_cell.angle_beta   90.00
_cell.angle_gamma   90.00
#
_symmetry.space_group_name_H-M   'P 1'
#
loop_
_entity.id
_entity.type
_entity.pdbx_description
1 polymer ?
#
loop_
_entity_poly.entity_id
_entity_poly.type
_entity_poly.pdbx_seq_one_letter_code
_entity_poly.pdbx_strand_id
1 'polypeptide(L)'
;MKRSFRYDTDRRTKILTAIKLIVVAIIAIALYQLYTGGFFSAWFVSVVMALVALMVLSIPRRIVLLDDRIEIQCIADITEIEIREIASIRKVSAKDMRWIIRIFGAKAFFGYYGKFFDFKGLDIVTIYASEWNNFVEITDIYDYRIYVSCREADELIKSVMEAKALYSEEMESNDDQMQTAI
;
A
#
# COMPACT_ATOMS: atom_id res chain seq x y z
N MET A 1 0.92 16.48 -15.55
CA MET A 1 -0.27 16.83 -14.71
C MET A 1 -0.13 16.18 -13.35
N LYS A 2 -0.26 16.90 -12.21
CA LYS A 2 -0.06 16.28 -10.87
C LYS A 2 -1.40 16.19 -10.17
N ARG A 3 -1.89 14.97 -9.93
CA ARG A 3 -3.10 14.70 -9.15
C ARG A 3 -2.74 13.95 -7.86
N SER A 4 -3.40 14.22 -6.75
CA SER A 4 -3.13 13.60 -5.46
C SER A 4 -4.41 13.07 -4.85
N PHE A 5 -4.41 11.77 -4.55
CA PHE A 5 -5.50 11.04 -3.92
C PHE A 5 -5.12 10.72 -2.47
N ARG A 6 -6.01 11.06 -1.52
CA ARG A 6 -5.75 10.84 -0.11
C ARG A 6 -6.24 9.47 0.34
N TYR A 7 -5.46 8.84 1.21
CA TYR A 7 -5.91 7.68 1.95
C TYR A 7 -6.87 8.13 3.07
N ASP A 8 -8.02 7.47 3.15
CA ASP A 8 -8.94 7.62 4.28
C ASP A 8 -8.84 6.39 5.18
N THR A 9 -8.85 6.57 6.49
CA THR A 9 -8.71 5.47 7.45
C THR A 9 -10.08 5.10 7.98
N ASP A 10 -10.51 3.88 7.71
CA ASP A 10 -11.78 3.33 8.18
C ASP A 10 -11.86 3.27 9.72
N ARG A 11 -13.05 3.52 10.27
CA ARG A 11 -13.34 3.43 11.70
C ARG A 11 -12.95 2.06 12.28
N ARG A 12 -13.15 0.99 11.49
CA ARG A 12 -12.79 -0.37 11.88
C ARG A 12 -11.28 -0.53 12.09
N THR A 13 -10.47 0.01 11.19
CA THR A 13 -9.00 0.01 11.30
C THR A 13 -8.53 0.78 12.53
N LYS A 14 -9.13 1.95 12.83
CA LYS A 14 -8.82 2.74 14.04
C LYS A 14 -9.11 1.96 15.32
N ILE A 15 -10.27 1.30 15.41
CA ILE A 15 -10.66 0.51 16.59
C ILE A 15 -9.71 -0.69 16.76
N LEU A 16 -9.43 -1.44 15.69
CA LEU A 16 -8.53 -2.60 15.74
C LEU A 16 -7.10 -2.20 16.12
N THR A 17 -6.62 -1.07 15.66
CA THR A 17 -5.33 -0.51 16.04
C THR A 17 -5.31 -0.17 17.54
N ALA A 18 -6.35 0.51 18.05
CA ALA A 18 -6.45 0.85 19.46
C ALA A 18 -6.47 -0.41 20.35
N ILE A 19 -7.25 -1.44 19.97
CA ILE A 19 -7.29 -2.71 20.71
C ILE A 19 -5.90 -3.36 20.76
N LYS A 20 -5.19 -3.42 19.64
CA LYS A 20 -3.84 -4.00 19.59
C LYS A 20 -2.85 -3.23 20.46
N LEU A 21 -2.91 -1.90 20.46
CA LEU A 21 -2.06 -1.07 21.31
C LEU A 21 -2.35 -1.31 22.81
N ILE A 22 -3.62 -1.45 23.18
CA ILE A 22 -4.03 -1.77 24.56
C ILE A 22 -3.49 -3.15 24.96
N VAL A 23 -3.60 -4.17 24.10
CA VAL A 23 -3.07 -5.51 24.37
C VAL A 23 -1.56 -5.47 24.58
N VAL A 24 -0.82 -4.74 23.72
CA VAL A 24 0.63 -4.56 23.87
C VAL A 24 0.97 -3.88 25.18
N ALA A 25 0.23 -2.84 25.58
CA ALA A 25 0.43 -2.15 26.87
C ALA A 25 0.18 -3.09 28.05
N ILE A 26 -0.87 -3.91 28.02
CA ILE A 26 -1.17 -4.89 29.07
C ILE A 26 -0.03 -5.91 29.20
N ILE A 27 0.47 -6.44 28.07
CA ILE A 27 1.60 -7.38 28.07
C ILE A 27 2.86 -6.72 28.66
N ALA A 28 3.16 -5.48 28.29
CA ALA A 28 4.31 -4.74 28.81
C ALA A 28 4.21 -4.54 30.33
N ILE A 29 3.03 -4.19 30.85
CA ILE A 29 2.78 -4.04 32.28
C ILE A 29 2.91 -5.40 33.00
N ALA A 30 2.33 -6.46 32.45
CA ALA A 30 2.42 -7.80 33.03
C ALA A 30 3.89 -8.28 33.12
N LEU A 31 4.69 -8.07 32.08
CA LEU A 31 6.11 -8.41 32.08
C LEU A 31 6.89 -7.58 33.10
N TYR A 32 6.56 -6.30 33.26
CA TYR A 32 7.17 -5.45 34.28
C TYR A 32 6.86 -5.94 35.71
N GLN A 33 5.66 -6.42 35.96
CA GLN A 33 5.25 -6.97 37.25
C GLN A 33 5.89 -8.33 37.57
N LEU A 34 6.03 -9.20 36.56
CA LEU A 34 6.57 -10.55 36.70
C LEU A 34 8.08 -10.58 36.86
N TYR A 35 8.79 -9.58 36.33
CA TYR A 35 10.25 -9.56 36.29
C TYR A 35 10.83 -8.38 37.05
N THR A 36 11.21 -8.62 38.28
CA THR A 36 11.75 -7.58 39.20
C THR A 36 13.12 -7.03 38.79
N GLY A 37 13.86 -7.70 37.89
CA GLY A 37 15.16 -7.25 37.39
C GLY A 37 15.15 -6.07 36.43
N GLY A 38 13.99 -5.71 35.89
CA GLY A 38 13.78 -4.54 35.02
C GLY A 38 14.39 -4.62 33.61
N PHE A 39 15.52 -5.31 33.45
CA PHE A 39 16.26 -5.36 32.19
C PHE A 39 15.48 -6.03 31.05
N PHE A 40 14.85 -7.16 31.32
CA PHE A 40 14.11 -7.93 30.32
C PHE A 40 12.85 -7.19 29.85
N SER A 41 12.13 -6.54 30.76
CA SER A 41 10.96 -5.73 30.42
C SER A 41 11.36 -4.49 29.60
N ALA A 42 12.46 -3.82 29.94
CA ALA A 42 12.97 -2.68 29.19
C ALA A 42 13.38 -3.09 27.76
N TRP A 43 14.09 -4.21 27.62
CA TRP A 43 14.44 -4.75 26.30
C TRP A 43 13.21 -5.09 25.47
N PHE A 44 12.22 -5.79 26.04
CA PHE A 44 10.98 -6.13 25.37
C PHE A 44 10.23 -4.89 24.90
N VAL A 45 10.05 -3.89 25.77
CA VAL A 45 9.39 -2.63 25.43
C VAL A 45 10.13 -1.91 24.32
N SER A 46 11.47 -1.88 24.34
CA SER A 46 12.28 -1.25 23.29
C SER A 46 12.09 -1.92 21.94
N VAL A 47 12.10 -3.27 21.87
CA VAL A 47 11.88 -4.01 20.64
C VAL A 47 10.46 -3.79 20.10
N VAL A 48 9.45 -3.83 20.97
CA VAL A 48 8.05 -3.57 20.57
C VAL A 48 7.88 -2.15 20.06
N MET A 49 8.49 -1.16 20.72
CA MET A 49 8.44 0.24 20.26
C MET A 49 9.13 0.42 18.92
N ALA A 50 10.28 -0.23 18.68
CA ALA A 50 10.95 -0.20 17.38
C ALA A 50 10.08 -0.82 16.28
N LEU A 51 9.43 -1.97 16.53
CA LEU A 51 8.52 -2.61 15.59
C LEU A 51 7.30 -1.74 15.28
N VAL A 52 6.72 -1.10 16.31
CA VAL A 52 5.59 -0.18 16.13
C VAL A 52 6.03 1.05 15.32
N ALA A 53 7.22 1.59 15.59
CA ALA A 53 7.76 2.72 14.84
C ALA A 53 7.95 2.36 13.35
N LEU A 54 8.56 1.21 13.04
CA LEU A 54 8.70 0.71 11.66
C LEU A 54 7.34 0.55 10.98
N MET A 55 6.35 0.01 11.68
CA MET A 55 5.00 -0.12 11.14
C MET A 55 4.34 1.24 10.86
N VAL A 56 4.54 2.23 11.72
CA VAL A 56 4.02 3.60 11.52
C VAL A 56 4.68 4.26 10.32
N LEU A 57 5.99 4.09 10.15
CA LEU A 57 6.75 4.65 9.03
C LEU A 57 6.30 4.09 7.66
N SER A 58 5.79 2.87 7.63
CA SER A 58 5.30 2.22 6.39
C SER A 58 3.84 2.56 6.05
N ILE A 59 3.16 3.45 6.80
CA ILE A 59 1.76 3.80 6.53
C ILE A 59 1.66 4.61 5.24
N PRO A 60 0.86 4.16 4.25
CA PRO A 60 0.60 4.95 3.06
C PRO A 60 -0.25 6.18 3.42
N ARG A 61 0.16 7.36 2.92
CA ARG A 61 -0.53 8.63 3.18
C ARG A 61 -1.30 9.16 1.99
N ARG A 62 -0.75 9.00 0.80
CA ARG A 62 -1.35 9.49 -0.45
C ARG A 62 -0.81 8.75 -1.65
N ILE A 63 -1.62 8.73 -2.69
CA ILE A 63 -1.23 8.31 -4.03
C ILE A 63 -1.10 9.59 -4.84
N VAL A 64 0.04 9.77 -5.50
CA VAL A 64 0.29 10.91 -6.37
C VAL A 64 0.48 10.38 -7.78
N LEU A 65 -0.37 10.83 -8.70
CA LEU A 65 -0.21 10.56 -10.12
C LEU A 65 0.59 11.70 -10.74
N LEU A 66 1.72 11.36 -11.32
CA LEU A 66 2.57 12.21 -12.14
C LEU A 66 2.34 11.87 -13.62
N ASP A 67 3.00 12.57 -14.51
CA ASP A 67 2.85 12.36 -15.96
C ASP A 67 3.46 11.02 -16.42
N ASP A 68 4.49 10.56 -15.74
CA ASP A 68 5.29 9.37 -16.06
C ASP A 68 5.09 8.19 -15.10
N ARG A 69 4.59 8.44 -13.88
CA ARG A 69 4.52 7.43 -12.81
C ARG A 69 3.42 7.67 -11.80
N ILE A 70 3.10 6.61 -11.05
CA ILE A 70 2.29 6.66 -9.84
C ILE A 70 3.22 6.52 -8.65
N GLU A 71 3.17 7.46 -7.72
CA GLU A 71 3.88 7.40 -6.44
C GLU A 71 2.93 7.05 -5.31
N ILE A 72 3.21 5.96 -4.60
CA ILE A 72 2.55 5.61 -3.34
C ILE A 72 3.45 6.13 -2.22
N GLN A 73 3.08 7.28 -1.66
CA GLN A 73 3.87 7.95 -0.63
C GLN A 73 3.49 7.41 0.75
N CYS A 74 4.38 6.61 1.34
CA CYS A 74 4.37 6.25 2.75
C CYS A 74 5.05 7.34 3.60
N ILE A 75 5.14 7.16 4.92
CA ILE A 75 5.80 8.15 5.78
C ILE A 75 7.31 8.19 5.54
N ALA A 76 7.94 7.03 5.39
CA ALA A 76 9.40 6.90 5.24
C ALA A 76 9.83 6.32 3.89
N ASP A 77 8.90 5.92 3.04
CA ASP A 77 9.20 5.25 1.78
C ASP A 77 8.28 5.73 0.67
N ILE A 78 8.75 5.68 -0.56
CA ILE A 78 7.99 6.01 -1.76
C ILE A 78 8.10 4.81 -2.71
N THR A 79 6.95 4.21 -3.02
CA THR A 79 6.88 3.19 -4.06
C THR A 79 6.45 3.84 -5.36
N GLU A 80 7.28 3.72 -6.39
CA GLU A 80 7.03 4.27 -7.72
C GLU A 80 6.60 3.14 -8.66
N ILE A 81 5.63 3.42 -9.51
CA ILE A 81 5.14 2.53 -10.57
C ILE A 81 5.09 3.36 -11.84
N GLU A 82 5.93 3.05 -12.81
CA GLU A 82 5.96 3.77 -14.09
C GLU A 82 4.69 3.47 -14.91
N ILE A 83 4.10 4.49 -15.51
CA ILE A 83 2.85 4.35 -16.30
C ILE A 83 3.06 3.41 -17.47
N ARG A 84 4.24 3.42 -18.10
CA ARG A 84 4.60 2.52 -19.19
C ARG A 84 4.62 1.03 -18.79
N GLU A 85 4.88 0.75 -17.51
CA GLU A 85 4.94 -0.62 -16.98
C GLU A 85 3.57 -1.12 -16.52
N ILE A 86 2.55 -0.28 -16.48
CA ILE A 86 1.20 -0.70 -16.10
C ILE A 86 0.56 -1.49 -17.23
N ALA A 87 0.40 -2.79 -17.06
CA ALA A 87 -0.34 -3.63 -18.01
C ALA A 87 -1.85 -3.40 -17.88
N SER A 88 -2.38 -3.44 -16.66
CA SER A 88 -3.79 -3.23 -16.40
C SER A 88 -4.07 -2.54 -15.07
N ILE A 89 -5.19 -1.82 -15.02
CA ILE A 89 -5.71 -1.20 -13.79
C ILE A 89 -7.21 -1.48 -13.70
N ARG A 90 -7.67 -1.96 -12.55
CA ARG A 90 -9.09 -2.27 -12.35
C ARG A 90 -9.52 -2.12 -10.89
N LYS A 91 -10.82 -1.88 -10.71
CA LYS A 91 -11.44 -1.89 -9.38
C LYS A 91 -11.69 -3.31 -8.92
N VAL A 92 -11.39 -3.60 -7.66
CA VAL A 92 -11.56 -4.92 -7.05
C VAL A 92 -12.46 -4.82 -5.83
N SER A 93 -13.37 -5.78 -5.70
CA SER A 93 -14.27 -5.84 -4.55
C SER A 93 -13.57 -6.39 -3.30
N ALA A 94 -13.95 -5.88 -2.12
CA ALA A 94 -13.49 -6.43 -0.85
C ALA A 94 -13.82 -7.94 -0.69
N LYS A 95 -14.81 -8.46 -1.42
CA LYS A 95 -15.13 -9.90 -1.43
C LYS A 95 -14.04 -10.72 -2.12
N ASP A 96 -13.41 -10.20 -3.16
CA ASP A 96 -12.33 -10.86 -3.89
C ASP A 96 -11.05 -10.93 -3.06
N MET A 97 -10.87 -9.98 -2.13
CA MET A 97 -9.75 -9.93 -1.21
C MET A 97 -9.85 -10.92 -0.03
N ARG A 98 -10.89 -11.75 0.05
CA ARG A 98 -11.10 -12.72 1.16
C ARG A 98 -10.03 -13.80 1.22
N TRP A 99 -9.49 -14.19 0.08
CA TRP A 99 -8.50 -15.26 -0.07
C TRP A 99 -7.05 -14.76 -0.01
N ILE A 100 -6.86 -13.50 0.39
CA ILE A 100 -5.55 -12.89 0.54
C ILE A 100 -5.13 -12.93 2.01
N ILE A 101 -4.05 -13.66 2.29
CA ILE A 101 -3.49 -13.84 3.63
C ILE A 101 -2.16 -13.10 3.74
N ARG A 102 -1.92 -12.43 4.87
CA ARG A 102 -0.69 -11.71 5.13
C ARG A 102 0.49 -12.66 5.30
N ILE A 103 1.56 -12.43 4.55
CA ILE A 103 2.88 -13.04 4.77
C ILE A 103 3.71 -12.11 5.65
N PHE A 104 3.92 -10.88 5.22
CA PHE A 104 4.74 -9.88 5.90
C PHE A 104 4.09 -8.49 5.80
N GLY A 105 4.15 -7.71 6.90
CA GLY A 105 3.58 -6.35 6.93
C GLY A 105 2.47 -6.19 7.97
N ALA A 106 1.61 -5.20 7.83
CA ALA A 106 0.52 -4.91 8.74
C ALA A 106 -0.85 -5.33 8.17
N LYS A 107 -1.69 -5.89 9.03
CA LYS A 107 -3.11 -6.12 8.75
C LYS A 107 -3.95 -5.50 9.85
N ALA A 108 -4.71 -4.45 9.50
CA ALA A 108 -5.52 -3.68 10.44
C ALA A 108 -4.72 -3.08 11.64
N PHE A 109 -3.48 -2.63 11.37
CA PHE A 109 -2.68 -1.85 12.29
C PHE A 109 -2.25 -0.59 11.53
N PHE A 110 -2.91 0.52 11.77
CA PHE A 110 -2.87 1.76 10.99
C PHE A 110 -3.17 1.61 9.48
N GLY A 111 -3.60 0.43 9.01
CA GLY A 111 -3.87 0.10 7.63
C GLY A 111 -3.55 -1.35 7.30
N TYR A 112 -3.45 -1.61 6.00
CA TYR A 112 -3.11 -2.90 5.41
C TYR A 112 -1.99 -2.66 4.41
N TYR A 113 -0.78 -3.06 4.75
CA TYR A 113 0.39 -2.83 3.89
C TYR A 113 1.43 -3.93 4.05
N GLY A 114 2.15 -4.19 2.97
CA GLY A 114 3.17 -5.22 2.88
C GLY A 114 2.84 -6.30 1.86
N LYS A 115 3.45 -7.47 2.03
CA LYS A 115 3.30 -8.61 1.14
C LYS A 115 2.27 -9.61 1.67
N PHE A 116 1.39 -10.03 0.78
CA PHE A 116 0.28 -10.94 1.04
C PHE A 116 0.30 -12.07 0.02
N PHE A 117 -0.20 -13.23 0.40
CA PHE A 117 -0.37 -14.36 -0.50
C PHE A 117 -1.82 -14.43 -0.97
N ASP A 118 -2.03 -14.42 -2.27
CA ASP A 118 -3.32 -14.62 -2.90
C ASP A 118 -3.53 -16.09 -3.24
N PHE A 119 -4.45 -16.75 -2.53
CA PHE A 119 -4.78 -18.16 -2.78
C PHE A 119 -5.49 -18.41 -4.11
N LYS A 120 -6.10 -17.39 -4.72
CA LYS A 120 -6.74 -17.55 -6.03
C LYS A 120 -5.72 -17.56 -7.17
N GLY A 121 -4.77 -16.63 -7.11
CA GLY A 121 -3.72 -16.50 -8.11
C GLY A 121 -2.47 -17.34 -7.80
N LEU A 122 -2.37 -17.92 -6.59
CA LEU A 122 -1.19 -18.62 -6.07
C LEU A 122 0.09 -17.78 -6.16
N ASP A 123 -0.04 -16.47 -5.89
CA ASP A 123 1.01 -15.49 -6.07
C ASP A 123 1.14 -14.53 -4.89
N ILE A 124 2.29 -13.84 -4.82
CA ILE A 124 2.57 -12.83 -3.79
C ILE A 124 2.18 -11.47 -4.34
N VAL A 125 1.26 -10.82 -3.65
CA VAL A 125 0.76 -9.49 -4.00
C VAL A 125 1.19 -8.46 -2.96
N THR A 126 1.38 -7.23 -3.37
CA THR A 126 1.69 -6.12 -2.47
C THR A 126 0.44 -5.29 -2.24
N ILE A 127 0.14 -4.97 -0.98
CA ILE A 127 -1.02 -4.16 -0.62
C ILE A 127 -0.56 -2.88 0.07
N TYR A 128 -1.12 -1.75 -0.35
CA TYR A 128 -1.01 -0.44 0.27
C TYR A 128 -2.43 0.12 0.45
N ALA A 129 -3.06 -0.18 1.57
CA ALA A 129 -4.44 0.19 1.81
C ALA A 129 -4.64 0.75 3.23
N SER A 130 -5.39 1.82 3.36
CA SER A 130 -5.80 2.38 4.64
C SER A 130 -7.15 1.83 5.12
N GLU A 131 -7.97 1.36 4.19
CA GLU A 131 -9.26 0.72 4.43
C GLU A 131 -9.37 -0.62 3.71
N TRP A 132 -10.25 -1.51 4.20
CA TRP A 132 -10.49 -2.80 3.54
C TRP A 132 -11.67 -2.70 2.56
N ASN A 133 -11.64 -1.66 1.73
CA ASN A 133 -12.64 -1.37 0.71
C ASN A 133 -12.02 -0.55 -0.42
N ASN A 134 -12.76 -0.31 -1.50
CA ASN A 134 -12.36 0.54 -2.63
C ASN A 134 -10.97 0.20 -3.18
N PHE A 135 -10.70 -1.09 -3.35
CA PHE A 135 -9.43 -1.54 -3.88
C PHE A 135 -9.31 -1.28 -5.37
N VAL A 136 -8.13 -0.80 -5.76
CA VAL A 136 -7.68 -0.71 -7.13
C VAL A 136 -6.49 -1.65 -7.28
N GLU A 137 -6.60 -2.60 -8.19
CA GLU A 137 -5.51 -3.49 -8.59
C GLU A 137 -4.76 -2.84 -9.75
N ILE A 138 -3.47 -2.73 -9.60
CA ILE A 138 -2.52 -2.31 -10.64
C ILE A 138 -1.66 -3.52 -10.93
N THR A 139 -1.68 -3.99 -12.17
CA THR A 139 -0.82 -5.08 -12.63
C THR A 139 0.21 -4.50 -13.58
N ASP A 140 1.47 -4.80 -13.35
CA ASP A 140 2.54 -4.40 -14.24
C ASP A 140 2.75 -5.40 -15.40
N ILE A 141 3.67 -5.08 -16.31
CA ILE A 141 4.02 -5.94 -17.46
C ILE A 141 4.72 -7.24 -17.06
N TYR A 142 5.19 -7.36 -15.82
CA TYR A 142 5.82 -8.55 -15.24
C TYR A 142 4.85 -9.39 -14.41
N ASP A 143 3.55 -9.07 -14.47
CA ASP A 143 2.46 -9.71 -13.72
C ASP A 143 2.52 -9.47 -12.20
N TYR A 144 3.32 -8.49 -11.72
CA TYR A 144 3.26 -8.08 -10.31
C TYR A 144 1.98 -7.31 -10.04
N ARG A 145 1.27 -7.75 -9.00
CA ARG A 145 -0.01 -7.16 -8.60
C ARG A 145 0.15 -6.30 -7.35
N ILE A 146 -0.23 -5.03 -7.47
CA ILE A 146 -0.23 -4.06 -6.38
C ILE A 146 -1.67 -3.62 -6.15
N TYR A 147 -2.12 -3.74 -4.91
CA TYR A 147 -3.45 -3.29 -4.48
C TYR A 147 -3.32 -2.01 -3.68
N VAL A 148 -4.00 -0.98 -4.09
CA VAL A 148 -4.12 0.28 -3.36
C VAL A 148 -5.58 0.51 -2.98
N SER A 149 -5.86 1.22 -1.89
CA SER A 149 -7.22 1.67 -1.58
C SER A 149 -7.27 3.18 -1.55
N CYS A 150 -8.26 3.75 -2.23
CA CYS A 150 -8.57 5.17 -2.12
C CYS A 150 -10.07 5.39 -2.28
N ARG A 151 -10.56 6.47 -1.68
CA ARG A 151 -11.99 6.84 -1.73
C ARG A 151 -12.45 7.13 -3.15
N GLU A 152 -11.57 7.72 -3.95
CA GLU A 152 -11.81 8.14 -5.33
C GLU A 152 -11.25 7.10 -6.33
N ALA A 153 -11.49 5.80 -6.05
CA ALA A 153 -10.94 4.70 -6.85
C ALA A 153 -11.26 4.81 -8.35
N ASP A 154 -12.49 5.20 -8.68
CA ASP A 154 -12.93 5.33 -10.07
C ASP A 154 -12.23 6.51 -10.78
N GLU A 155 -11.99 7.62 -10.06
CA GLU A 155 -11.26 8.77 -10.58
C GLU A 155 -9.77 8.45 -10.75
N LEU A 156 -9.18 7.71 -9.81
CA LEU A 156 -7.80 7.23 -9.94
C LEU A 156 -7.64 6.38 -11.21
N ILE A 157 -8.52 5.39 -11.40
CA ILE A 157 -8.48 4.51 -12.58
C ILE A 157 -8.57 5.33 -13.86
N LYS A 158 -9.56 6.25 -13.94
CA LYS A 158 -9.75 7.10 -15.10
C LYS A 158 -8.51 7.95 -15.37
N SER A 159 -7.94 8.58 -14.35
CA SER A 159 -6.75 9.43 -14.48
C SER A 159 -5.52 8.67 -14.95
N VAL A 160 -5.34 7.43 -14.47
CA VAL A 160 -4.22 6.57 -14.92
C VAL A 160 -4.41 6.12 -16.35
N MET A 161 -5.65 5.78 -16.74
CA MET A 161 -5.95 5.41 -18.14
C MET A 161 -5.74 6.58 -19.10
N GLU A 162 -6.13 7.80 -18.72
CA GLU A 162 -5.87 9.03 -19.46
C GLU A 162 -4.36 9.28 -19.62
N ALA A 163 -3.59 9.17 -18.53
CA ALA A 163 -2.14 9.34 -18.55
C ALA A 163 -1.45 8.29 -19.44
N LYS A 164 -1.93 7.02 -19.40
CA LYS A 164 -1.41 5.95 -20.25
C LYS A 164 -1.69 6.21 -21.74
N ALA A 165 -2.88 6.70 -22.07
CA ALA A 165 -3.22 7.07 -23.45
C ALA A 165 -2.32 8.18 -23.99
N LEU A 166 -2.14 9.26 -23.23
CA LEU A 166 -1.24 10.36 -23.59
C LEU A 166 0.20 9.90 -23.79
N TYR A 167 0.69 9.04 -22.90
CA TYR A 167 2.04 8.48 -23.02
C TYR A 167 2.21 7.64 -24.28
N SER A 168 1.19 6.87 -24.66
CA SER A 168 1.22 6.08 -25.91
C SER A 168 1.27 6.98 -27.15
N GLU A 169 0.47 8.06 -27.17
CA GLU A 169 0.46 9.04 -28.28
C GLU A 169 1.81 9.78 -28.44
N GLU A 170 2.45 10.14 -27.31
CA GLU A 170 3.78 10.77 -27.33
C GLU A 170 4.86 9.84 -27.89
N MET A 171 4.80 8.54 -27.55
CA MET A 171 5.74 7.55 -28.05
C MET A 171 5.58 7.33 -29.57
N GLU A 172 4.35 7.18 -30.07
CA GLU A 172 4.06 7.04 -31.51
C GLU A 172 4.53 8.27 -32.28
N SER A 173 4.28 9.48 -31.77
CA SER A 173 4.72 10.73 -32.39
C SER A 173 6.25 10.85 -32.49
N ASN A 174 6.97 10.39 -31.47
CA ASN A 174 8.44 10.40 -31.46
C ASN A 174 9.04 9.38 -32.44
N ASP A 175 8.44 8.18 -32.55
CA ASP A 175 8.88 7.14 -33.47
C ASP A 175 8.69 7.58 -34.93
N ASP A 176 7.57 8.23 -35.27
CA ASP A 176 7.32 8.78 -36.59
C ASP A 176 8.31 9.90 -36.97
N GLN A 177 8.68 10.74 -36.04
CA GLN A 177 9.71 11.78 -36.25
C GLN A 177 11.10 11.17 -36.49
N MET A 178 11.43 10.08 -35.78
CA MET A 178 12.72 9.42 -35.94
C MET A 178 12.82 8.67 -37.28
N GLN A 179 11.73 8.09 -37.77
CA GLN A 179 11.67 7.43 -39.08
C GLN A 179 11.72 8.42 -40.26
N THR A 180 11.22 9.65 -40.05
CA THR A 180 11.23 10.70 -41.12
C THR A 180 12.59 11.42 -41.21
N ALA A 181 13.47 11.25 -40.24
CA ALA A 181 14.80 11.88 -40.14
C ALA A 181 15.94 11.02 -40.73
N ILE A 182 15.65 9.81 -41.22
CA ILE A 182 16.57 8.88 -41.89
C ILE A 182 16.32 8.90 -43.37
#